data_7d3eeed61145ce04bea6553a832b2dde
#
_entry.id   7d3eeed61145ce04bea6553a832b2dde
#
_cell.length_a   1.000
_cell.length_b   1.000
_cell.length_c   1.000
_cell.angle_alpha   90.00
_cell.angle_beta   90.00
_cell.angle_gamma   90.00
#
_symmetry.space_group_name_H-M   'P 1'
#
loop_
_entity.id
_entity.type
_entity.pdbx_description
1 polymer ?
#
loop_
_entity_poly.entity_id
_entity_poly.type
_entity_poly.pdbx_seq_one_letter_code
_entity_poly.pdbx_strand_id
1 'polypeptide(L)'
;MSELAYSLHLGSDKNRKNISKQNGKNNLSGTTSLPNNAIQNVRQLSKVDKHNYRKYDDNQELIEIVRGTSSPLDDVKELYLSEFEEARLEYNSKQSRPSRMIDNYFDNVSNNEKKDLACEIILELGDKEYWDTKDENFKKKLSEVYKKQVDDLEMLVPNFKVASAIIHYDETSPHLHIVGVPIKYKNKNGMEKQVGKSDVFTKESLIRLQDKMRTLCIEEFNQVYSLDSTLK
;
A
#
# COMPACT_ATOMS: atom_id res chain seq x y z
N MET A 1 -13.37 -3.00 -28.64
CA MET A 1 -12.86 -3.38 -27.31
C MET A 1 -11.55 -2.63 -27.11
N SER A 2 -11.40 -1.92 -26.03
CA SER A 2 -10.12 -1.32 -25.64
C SER A 2 -9.38 -2.25 -24.70
N GLU A 3 -8.07 -2.38 -24.89
CA GLU A 3 -7.21 -3.12 -23.97
C GLU A 3 -6.50 -2.13 -23.04
N LEU A 4 -6.62 -2.35 -21.72
CA LEU A 4 -5.99 -1.51 -20.72
C LEU A 4 -4.78 -2.20 -20.10
N ALA A 5 -3.75 -1.42 -19.81
CA ALA A 5 -2.68 -1.89 -18.94
C ALA A 5 -3.18 -1.96 -17.49
N TYR A 6 -2.70 -2.93 -16.74
CA TYR A 6 -2.95 -3.02 -15.29
C TYR A 6 -1.66 -3.31 -14.56
N SER A 7 -1.40 -2.58 -13.51
CA SER A 7 -0.30 -2.88 -12.63
C SER A 7 -0.69 -2.73 -11.16
N LEU A 8 -0.24 -3.68 -10.36
CA LEU A 8 -0.28 -3.60 -8.90
C LEU A 8 1.15 -3.75 -8.41
N HIS A 9 1.70 -2.67 -7.90
CA HIS A 9 3.05 -2.63 -7.37
C HIS A 9 3.00 -2.42 -5.86
N LEU A 10 3.75 -3.23 -5.19
CA LEU A 10 4.11 -2.93 -3.85
C LEU A 10 5.33 -1.97 -3.89
N GLY A 11 5.30 -0.67 -4.19
CA GLY A 11 6.30 0.39 -4.24
C GLY A 11 7.74 0.05 -4.70
N SER A 12 8.54 0.98 -5.05
CA SER A 12 9.90 0.70 -5.53
C SER A 12 10.97 1.18 -4.54
N ASP A 13 11.81 0.29 -4.06
CA ASP A 13 13.05 0.69 -3.39
C ASP A 13 14.13 1.00 -4.43
N LYS A 14 14.59 2.26 -4.46
CA LYS A 14 15.68 2.70 -5.34
C LYS A 14 16.96 1.89 -5.14
N ASN A 15 17.23 1.43 -3.93
CA ASN A 15 18.43 0.65 -3.60
C ASN A 15 18.41 -0.74 -4.27
N ARG A 16 17.25 -1.33 -4.47
CA ARG A 16 17.12 -2.64 -5.12
C ARG A 16 17.31 -2.62 -6.62
N LYS A 17 16.96 -1.51 -7.28
CA LYS A 17 17.31 -1.33 -8.70
C LYS A 17 18.83 -1.41 -8.91
N ASN A 18 19.62 -0.96 -7.93
CA ASN A 18 21.05 -1.05 -7.96
C ASN A 18 21.57 -2.48 -7.69
N ILE A 19 20.95 -3.20 -6.75
CA ILE A 19 21.28 -4.61 -6.47
C ILE A 19 20.93 -5.51 -7.65
N SER A 20 19.77 -5.31 -8.28
CA SER A 20 19.36 -6.06 -9.47
C SER A 20 20.29 -5.82 -10.66
N LYS A 21 20.75 -4.59 -10.86
CA LYS A 21 21.75 -4.27 -11.89
C LYS A 21 23.10 -4.91 -11.61
N GLN A 22 23.54 -4.93 -10.34
CA GLN A 22 24.82 -5.55 -9.95
C GLN A 22 24.82 -7.07 -10.14
N ASN A 23 23.66 -7.72 -9.96
CA ASN A 23 23.52 -9.16 -10.08
C ASN A 23 23.15 -9.66 -11.50
N GLY A 24 23.10 -8.76 -12.49
CA GLY A 24 22.78 -9.11 -13.89
C GLY A 24 21.41 -9.77 -14.11
N LYS A 25 20.54 -9.74 -13.13
CA LYS A 25 19.20 -10.29 -13.23
C LYS A 25 18.25 -9.22 -13.75
N ASN A 26 17.82 -9.36 -14.98
CA ASN A 26 16.67 -8.65 -15.49
C ASN A 26 15.47 -9.01 -14.62
N ASN A 27 14.94 -8.05 -13.86
CA ASN A 27 13.67 -8.24 -13.16
C ASN A 27 12.58 -8.39 -14.22
N LEU A 28 12.15 -9.60 -14.42
CA LEU A 28 10.91 -9.88 -15.09
C LEU A 28 9.79 -9.27 -14.28
N SER A 29 9.11 -8.30 -14.89
CA SER A 29 7.81 -7.73 -14.52
C SER A 29 7.37 -7.90 -13.06
N GLY A 30 7.16 -6.81 -12.38
CA GLY A 30 6.27 -6.54 -11.24
C GLY A 30 6.12 -7.55 -10.09
N THR A 31 6.24 -8.81 -10.37
CA THR A 31 5.97 -9.92 -9.46
C THR A 31 7.03 -10.12 -8.37
N THR A 32 8.18 -9.48 -8.48
CA THR A 32 9.29 -9.64 -7.53
C THR A 32 9.50 -8.46 -6.61
N SER A 33 8.60 -7.50 -6.65
CA SER A 33 8.74 -6.23 -5.94
C SER A 33 8.40 -6.27 -4.45
N LEU A 34 8.07 -7.43 -3.91
CA LEU A 34 7.70 -7.64 -2.53
C LEU A 34 8.52 -6.96 -1.45
N PRO A 35 9.82 -6.98 -1.52
CA PRO A 35 10.64 -6.40 -0.48
C PRO A 35 10.77 -4.88 -0.57
N ASN A 36 10.26 -4.26 -1.63
CA ASN A 36 10.61 -2.90 -2.00
C ASN A 36 9.63 -1.84 -1.51
N ASN A 37 8.55 -2.26 -0.89
CA ASN A 37 7.50 -1.39 -0.37
C ASN A 37 7.53 -1.22 1.09
N ALA A 38 8.56 -1.69 1.67
CA ALA A 38 8.80 -1.50 3.04
C ALA A 38 9.03 -0.02 3.31
N ILE A 39 8.12 0.55 4.02
CA ILE A 39 8.33 1.79 4.75
C ILE A 39 8.90 1.37 6.10
N GLN A 40 10.22 1.39 6.23
CA GLN A 40 10.90 0.83 7.40
C GLN A 40 10.81 1.72 8.65
N ASN A 41 10.74 3.04 8.46
CA ASN A 41 10.82 4.00 9.56
C ASN A 41 9.99 5.26 9.29
N VAL A 42 9.83 6.07 10.33
CA VAL A 42 9.07 7.33 10.28
C VAL A 42 9.61 8.32 9.24
N ARG A 43 10.92 8.34 8.97
CA ARG A 43 11.50 9.23 7.95
C ARG A 43 11.04 8.83 6.54
N GLN A 44 10.97 7.53 6.25
CA GLN A 44 10.45 7.04 4.97
C GLN A 44 8.95 7.28 4.87
N LEU A 45 8.19 7.01 5.94
CA LEU A 45 6.76 7.28 6.00
C LEU A 45 6.45 8.77 5.78
N SER A 46 7.24 9.68 6.36
CA SER A 46 7.10 11.13 6.13
C SER A 46 7.38 11.55 4.68
N LYS A 47 8.24 10.82 3.96
CA LYS A 47 8.45 11.09 2.53
C LYS A 47 7.27 10.64 1.69
N VAL A 48 6.72 9.46 2.01
CA VAL A 48 5.50 8.94 1.36
C VAL A 48 4.32 9.87 1.64
N ASP A 49 4.13 10.30 2.91
CA ASP A 49 3.12 11.28 3.31
C ASP A 49 3.18 12.57 2.49
N LYS A 50 4.39 13.13 2.34
CA LYS A 50 4.58 14.34 1.54
C LYS A 50 4.31 14.13 0.06
N HIS A 51 4.74 12.99 -0.49
CA HIS A 51 4.54 12.65 -1.90
C HIS A 51 3.05 12.42 -2.19
N ASN A 52 2.41 11.53 -1.44
CA ASN A 52 1.03 11.12 -1.69
C ASN A 52 0.06 12.28 -1.50
N TYR A 53 0.36 13.20 -0.60
CA TYR A 53 -0.49 14.38 -0.33
C TYR A 53 -0.04 15.65 -1.05
N ARG A 54 0.92 15.57 -1.97
CA ARG A 54 1.46 16.72 -2.72
C ARG A 54 1.85 17.92 -1.81
N LYS A 55 2.43 17.63 -0.63
CA LYS A 55 2.82 18.67 0.34
C LYS A 55 4.04 19.52 -0.11
N TYR A 56 4.58 19.25 -1.30
CA TYR A 56 5.67 20.02 -1.90
C TYR A 56 5.18 21.11 -2.85
N ASP A 57 3.96 20.92 -3.38
CA ASP A 57 3.40 21.73 -4.45
C ASP A 57 1.98 22.16 -4.09
N ASP A 58 1.49 23.23 -4.73
CA ASP A 58 0.10 23.70 -4.57
C ASP A 58 -0.92 22.84 -5.37
N ASN A 59 -0.52 21.64 -5.80
CA ASN A 59 -1.32 20.74 -6.65
C ASN A 59 -2.24 19.79 -5.88
N GLN A 60 -2.65 20.14 -4.68
CA GLN A 60 -3.55 19.30 -3.87
C GLN A 60 -4.94 19.10 -4.49
N GLU A 61 -5.34 19.95 -5.42
CA GLU A 61 -6.58 19.79 -6.19
C GLU A 61 -6.55 18.60 -7.18
N LEU A 62 -5.35 18.09 -7.48
CA LEU A 62 -5.13 16.99 -8.42
C LEU A 62 -5.03 15.62 -7.73
N ILE A 63 -5.39 15.57 -6.46
CA ILE A 63 -5.47 14.32 -5.69
C ILE A 63 -6.89 14.12 -5.13
N GLU A 64 -7.26 12.87 -4.90
CA GLU A 64 -8.50 12.50 -4.23
C GLU A 64 -8.23 11.52 -3.10
N ILE A 65 -8.67 11.85 -1.87
CA ILE A 65 -8.55 10.96 -0.72
C ILE A 65 -9.69 9.94 -0.79
N VAL A 66 -9.33 8.67 -0.90
CA VAL A 66 -10.26 7.53 -0.90
C VAL A 66 -10.45 6.98 0.52
N ARG A 67 -9.36 6.91 1.27
CA ARG A 67 -9.34 6.41 2.65
C ARG A 67 -8.35 7.21 3.49
N GLY A 68 -8.63 7.37 4.79
CA GLY A 68 -7.79 8.11 5.72
C GLY A 68 -8.04 9.61 5.73
N THR A 69 -7.07 10.36 6.19
CA THR A 69 -7.13 11.82 6.35
C THR A 69 -6.15 12.54 5.41
N SER A 70 -5.83 13.78 5.74
CA SER A 70 -4.83 14.58 5.04
C SER A 70 -3.37 14.20 5.39
N SER A 71 -3.15 13.18 6.21
CA SER A 71 -1.83 12.77 6.66
C SER A 71 -1.71 11.25 6.77
N PRO A 72 -1.24 10.55 5.72
CA PRO A 72 -0.89 9.13 5.81
C PRO A 72 0.02 8.78 6.99
N LEU A 73 0.89 9.71 7.41
CA LEU A 73 1.72 9.53 8.60
C LEU A 73 0.89 9.43 9.89
N ASP A 74 -0.10 10.31 10.05
CA ASP A 74 -0.94 10.30 11.25
C ASP A 74 -1.96 9.16 11.19
N ASP A 75 -2.48 8.84 10.01
CA ASP A 75 -3.36 7.69 9.79
C ASP A 75 -2.66 6.36 10.18
N VAL A 76 -1.37 6.20 9.83
CA VAL A 76 -0.59 5.02 10.24
C VAL A 76 -0.36 5.00 11.76
N LYS A 77 -0.08 6.15 12.39
CA LYS A 77 0.07 6.21 13.85
C LYS A 77 -1.22 5.84 14.59
N GLU A 78 -2.35 6.35 14.10
CA GLU A 78 -3.67 6.03 14.68
C GLU A 78 -3.99 4.54 14.51
N LEU A 79 -3.67 3.97 13.35
CA LEU A 79 -3.80 2.54 13.11
C LEU A 79 -2.93 1.72 14.07
N TYR A 80 -1.72 2.18 14.38
CA TYR A 80 -0.89 1.51 15.39
C TYR A 80 -1.49 1.54 16.79
N LEU A 81 -2.10 2.65 17.18
CA LEU A 81 -2.79 2.76 18.46
C LEU A 81 -4.00 1.83 18.50
N SER A 82 -4.84 1.85 17.48
CA SER A 82 -6.06 1.03 17.46
C SER A 82 -5.76 -0.47 17.39
N GLU A 83 -4.73 -0.86 16.63
CA GLU A 83 -4.47 -2.27 16.35
C GLU A 83 -3.52 -2.94 17.36
N PHE A 84 -2.57 -2.24 17.94
CA PHE A 84 -1.51 -2.88 18.72
C PHE A 84 -1.48 -2.50 20.22
N GLU A 85 -2.22 -1.48 20.65
CA GLU A 85 -2.11 -0.98 22.02
C GLU A 85 -2.52 -2.03 23.07
N GLU A 86 -3.60 -2.75 22.84
CA GLU A 86 -4.05 -3.82 23.73
C GLU A 86 -2.98 -4.93 23.84
N ALA A 87 -2.45 -5.40 22.71
CA ALA A 87 -1.41 -6.42 22.69
C ALA A 87 -0.10 -5.95 23.34
N ARG A 88 0.21 -4.64 23.23
CA ARG A 88 1.37 -4.01 23.90
C ARG A 88 1.20 -3.99 25.41
N LEU A 89 0.05 -3.59 25.89
CA LEU A 89 -0.27 -3.55 27.33
C LEU A 89 -0.25 -4.97 27.92
N GLU A 90 -0.85 -5.93 27.24
CA GLU A 90 -0.81 -7.33 27.65
C GLU A 90 0.62 -7.89 27.68
N TYR A 91 1.43 -7.59 26.67
CA TYR A 91 2.84 -7.98 26.65
C TYR A 91 3.59 -7.37 27.83
N ASN A 92 3.44 -6.07 28.09
CA ASN A 92 4.12 -5.36 29.15
C ASN A 92 3.72 -5.88 30.54
N SER A 93 2.48 -6.25 30.76
CA SER A 93 2.00 -6.82 32.05
C SER A 93 2.71 -8.11 32.45
N LYS A 94 3.25 -8.83 31.48
CA LYS A 94 3.98 -10.10 31.67
C LYS A 94 5.50 -9.89 31.86
N GLN A 95 6.00 -8.64 31.76
CA GLN A 95 7.42 -8.35 31.88
C GLN A 95 7.81 -8.06 33.34
N SER A 96 8.78 -8.81 33.84
CA SER A 96 9.37 -8.53 35.16
C SER A 96 10.46 -7.46 35.12
N ARG A 97 10.99 -7.12 33.94
CA ARG A 97 12.08 -6.14 33.77
C ARG A 97 11.60 -4.95 32.93
N PRO A 98 11.68 -3.71 33.46
CA PRO A 98 11.27 -2.51 32.72
C PRO A 98 11.95 -2.37 31.34
N SER A 99 13.21 -2.79 31.24
CA SER A 99 13.98 -2.73 29.98
C SER A 99 13.42 -3.63 28.85
N ARG A 100 12.44 -4.50 29.14
CA ARG A 100 11.75 -5.34 28.15
C ARG A 100 10.37 -4.79 27.78
N MET A 101 9.90 -3.79 28.51
CA MET A 101 8.61 -3.15 28.21
C MET A 101 8.73 -2.30 26.94
N ILE A 102 7.65 -2.18 26.24
CA ILE A 102 7.52 -1.38 25.00
C ILE A 102 6.68 -0.16 25.35
N ASP A 103 7.29 1.03 25.37
CA ASP A 103 6.59 2.28 25.70
C ASP A 103 5.64 2.70 24.59
N ASN A 104 6.11 2.63 23.34
CA ASN A 104 5.34 2.93 22.14
C ASN A 104 5.70 1.92 21.04
N TYR A 105 4.70 1.21 20.48
CA TYR A 105 5.00 0.17 19.50
C TYR A 105 5.36 0.73 18.13
N PHE A 106 4.78 1.87 17.73
CA PHE A 106 5.15 2.56 16.49
C PHE A 106 6.63 2.96 16.51
N ASP A 107 7.09 3.58 17.59
CA ASP A 107 8.50 3.96 17.73
C ASP A 107 9.41 2.75 17.84
N ASN A 108 8.97 1.71 18.54
CA ASN A 108 9.71 0.45 18.65
C ASN A 108 9.95 -0.19 17.27
N VAL A 109 8.93 -0.21 16.40
CA VAL A 109 9.06 -0.72 15.04
C VAL A 109 9.89 0.21 14.17
N SER A 110 9.64 1.52 14.23
CA SER A 110 10.38 2.52 13.44
C SER A 110 11.88 2.52 13.70
N ASN A 111 12.28 2.15 14.92
CA ASN A 111 13.69 2.06 15.32
C ASN A 111 14.29 0.65 15.11
N ASN A 112 13.54 -0.29 14.53
CA ASN A 112 13.96 -1.65 14.33
C ASN A 112 14.29 -1.92 12.86
N GLU A 113 15.57 -2.13 12.56
CA GLU A 113 16.06 -2.37 11.19
C GLU A 113 15.52 -3.65 10.53
N LYS A 114 14.95 -4.58 11.31
CA LYS A 114 14.43 -5.87 10.83
C LYS A 114 12.91 -5.88 10.61
N LYS A 115 12.24 -4.78 10.92
CA LYS A 115 10.79 -4.67 10.80
C LYS A 115 10.42 -3.52 9.87
N ASP A 116 9.35 -3.72 9.14
CA ASP A 116 8.77 -2.68 8.31
C ASP A 116 7.65 -2.00 9.08
N LEU A 117 7.65 -0.67 9.11
CA LEU A 117 6.64 0.15 9.79
C LEU A 117 5.30 0.09 9.07
N ALA A 118 5.33 0.16 7.76
CA ALA A 118 4.17 0.10 6.86
C ALA A 118 4.57 -0.42 5.48
N CYS A 119 3.60 -0.58 4.60
CA CYS A 119 3.82 -0.88 3.18
C CYS A 119 3.01 0.08 2.32
N GLU A 120 3.51 0.37 1.13
CA GLU A 120 2.77 1.10 0.12
C GLU A 120 2.45 0.18 -1.06
N ILE A 121 1.22 0.17 -1.52
CA ILE A 121 0.76 -0.50 -2.74
C ILE A 121 0.34 0.59 -3.73
N ILE A 122 0.85 0.50 -4.96
CA ILE A 122 0.46 1.40 -6.04
C ILE A 122 -0.31 0.57 -7.06
N LEU A 123 -1.52 1.03 -7.40
CA LEU A 123 -2.39 0.42 -8.38
C LEU A 123 -2.63 1.41 -9.53
N GLU A 124 -2.45 0.94 -10.75
CA GLU A 124 -2.63 1.72 -11.96
C GLU A 124 -3.45 0.92 -12.98
N LEU A 125 -4.47 1.55 -13.55
CA LEU A 125 -5.29 1.02 -14.63
C LEU A 125 -5.24 1.97 -15.83
N GLY A 126 -4.94 1.41 -17.00
CA GLY A 126 -4.66 2.17 -18.22
C GLY A 126 -3.24 2.74 -18.22
N ASP A 127 -2.79 3.09 -19.39
CA ASP A 127 -1.51 3.76 -19.61
C ASP A 127 -1.74 5.21 -20.08
N LYS A 128 -0.65 5.96 -20.21
CA LYS A 128 -0.69 7.34 -20.70
C LYS A 128 -1.46 7.47 -22.01
N GLU A 129 -1.22 6.56 -22.96
CA GLU A 129 -1.83 6.61 -24.31
C GLU A 129 -3.36 6.47 -24.21
N TYR A 130 -3.85 5.59 -23.33
CA TYR A 130 -5.27 5.45 -23.07
C TYR A 130 -5.88 6.71 -22.46
N TRP A 131 -5.24 7.25 -21.40
CA TRP A 131 -5.79 8.37 -20.64
C TRP A 131 -5.67 9.73 -21.34
N ASP A 132 -4.69 9.94 -22.21
CA ASP A 132 -4.54 11.17 -23.02
C ASP A 132 -5.74 11.39 -23.96
N THR A 133 -6.49 10.35 -24.28
CA THR A 133 -7.69 10.43 -25.13
C THR A 133 -8.98 10.73 -24.35
N LYS A 134 -8.93 10.83 -23.04
CA LYS A 134 -10.09 10.97 -22.16
C LYS A 134 -10.17 12.35 -21.55
N ASP A 135 -11.39 12.87 -21.43
CA ASP A 135 -11.63 14.12 -20.71
C ASP A 135 -11.53 13.95 -19.19
N GLU A 136 -11.49 15.06 -18.47
CA GLU A 136 -11.31 15.06 -17.01
C GLU A 136 -12.49 14.41 -16.26
N ASN A 137 -13.72 14.51 -16.75
CA ASN A 137 -14.88 13.87 -16.14
C ASN A 137 -14.79 12.35 -16.25
N PHE A 138 -14.34 11.87 -17.41
CA PHE A 138 -14.09 10.45 -17.63
C PHE A 138 -12.99 9.95 -16.68
N LYS A 139 -11.88 10.67 -16.54
CA LYS A 139 -10.79 10.33 -15.63
C LYS A 139 -11.26 10.30 -14.17
N LYS A 140 -11.98 11.31 -13.72
CA LYS A 140 -12.46 11.39 -12.32
C LYS A 140 -13.41 10.25 -11.94
N LYS A 141 -14.15 9.71 -12.90
CA LYS A 141 -15.02 8.55 -12.67
C LYS A 141 -14.24 7.29 -12.24
N LEU A 142 -12.94 7.23 -12.52
CA LEU A 142 -12.07 6.15 -12.07
C LEU A 142 -11.99 6.03 -10.54
N SER A 143 -12.30 7.10 -9.81
CA SER A 143 -12.37 7.05 -8.35
C SER A 143 -13.35 5.99 -7.83
N GLU A 144 -14.46 5.75 -8.55
CA GLU A 144 -15.43 4.73 -8.17
C GLU A 144 -14.84 3.31 -8.27
N VAL A 145 -14.01 3.06 -9.28
CA VAL A 145 -13.28 1.79 -9.44
C VAL A 145 -12.24 1.65 -8.34
N TYR A 146 -11.45 2.68 -8.10
CA TYR A 146 -10.38 2.63 -7.11
C TYR A 146 -10.89 2.51 -5.67
N LYS A 147 -12.05 3.09 -5.35
CA LYS A 147 -12.71 2.88 -4.05
C LYS A 147 -13.05 1.40 -3.83
N LYS A 148 -13.63 0.75 -4.83
CA LYS A 148 -13.91 -0.69 -4.77
C LYS A 148 -12.64 -1.52 -4.67
N GLN A 149 -11.58 -1.16 -5.40
CA GLN A 149 -10.30 -1.84 -5.30
C GLN A 149 -9.65 -1.76 -3.91
N VAL A 150 -9.87 -0.69 -3.15
CA VAL A 150 -9.45 -0.62 -1.74
C VAL A 150 -10.24 -1.62 -0.90
N ASP A 151 -11.55 -1.68 -1.07
CA ASP A 151 -12.41 -2.60 -0.34
C ASP A 151 -12.09 -4.07 -0.68
N ASP A 152 -11.82 -4.37 -1.95
CA ASP A 152 -11.38 -5.69 -2.40
C ASP A 152 -10.04 -6.10 -1.81
N LEU A 153 -9.09 -5.18 -1.74
CA LEU A 153 -7.80 -5.43 -1.12
C LEU A 153 -7.96 -5.82 0.35
N GLU A 154 -8.77 -5.09 1.11
CA GLU A 154 -9.04 -5.39 2.53
C GLU A 154 -9.78 -6.74 2.68
N MET A 155 -10.68 -7.07 1.77
CA MET A 155 -11.39 -8.35 1.75
C MET A 155 -10.44 -9.53 1.42
N LEU A 156 -9.57 -9.37 0.42
CA LEU A 156 -8.65 -10.42 -0.03
C LEU A 156 -7.46 -10.61 0.92
N VAL A 157 -7.04 -9.55 1.59
CA VAL A 157 -5.92 -9.56 2.54
C VAL A 157 -6.32 -8.92 3.87
N PRO A 158 -7.19 -9.56 4.68
CA PRO A 158 -7.74 -8.97 5.90
C PRO A 158 -6.68 -8.65 6.97
N ASN A 159 -5.49 -9.23 6.83
CA ASN A 159 -4.34 -8.95 7.68
C ASN A 159 -3.49 -7.76 7.21
N PHE A 160 -3.86 -7.13 6.12
CA PHE A 160 -3.32 -5.84 5.69
C PHE A 160 -4.34 -4.75 5.97
N LYS A 161 -4.06 -3.91 6.96
CA LYS A 161 -4.97 -2.83 7.36
C LYS A 161 -4.60 -1.56 6.61
N VAL A 162 -5.52 -1.07 5.80
CA VAL A 162 -5.34 0.17 5.05
C VAL A 162 -5.48 1.37 6.00
N ALA A 163 -4.44 2.19 6.07
CA ALA A 163 -4.44 3.44 6.81
C ALA A 163 -4.87 4.61 5.91
N SER A 164 -4.33 4.67 4.69
CA SER A 164 -4.55 5.76 3.75
C SER A 164 -4.61 5.25 2.32
N ALA A 165 -5.48 5.84 1.51
CA ALA A 165 -5.54 5.58 0.07
C ALA A 165 -5.86 6.89 -0.67
N ILE A 166 -5.02 7.26 -1.64
CA ILE A 166 -5.06 8.54 -2.35
C ILE A 166 -4.88 8.30 -3.84
N ILE A 167 -5.74 8.91 -4.67
CA ILE A 167 -5.63 8.88 -6.12
C ILE A 167 -4.85 10.12 -6.57
N HIS A 168 -3.90 9.94 -7.47
CA HIS A 168 -3.21 11.00 -8.18
C HIS A 168 -3.74 11.11 -9.61
N TYR A 169 -4.09 12.34 -10.03
CA TYR A 169 -4.53 12.66 -11.39
C TYR A 169 -3.51 13.52 -12.16
N ASP A 170 -2.44 13.98 -11.50
CA ASP A 170 -1.44 14.91 -12.01
C ASP A 170 -0.27 14.24 -12.74
N GLU A 171 -0.21 12.92 -12.74
CA GLU A 171 0.82 12.17 -13.43
C GLU A 171 0.34 11.64 -14.80
N THR A 172 1.17 10.86 -15.46
CA THR A 172 0.90 10.38 -16.84
C THR A 172 -0.37 9.53 -16.96
N SER A 173 -0.76 8.87 -15.88
CA SER A 173 -2.00 8.10 -15.76
C SER A 173 -2.52 8.21 -14.32
N PRO A 174 -3.84 8.24 -14.12
CA PRO A 174 -4.40 8.20 -12.77
C PRO A 174 -3.99 6.91 -12.06
N HIS A 175 -3.46 7.03 -10.85
CA HIS A 175 -3.05 5.87 -10.07
C HIS A 175 -3.36 6.05 -8.58
N LEU A 176 -3.51 4.92 -7.90
CA LEU A 176 -3.91 4.85 -6.50
C LEU A 176 -2.72 4.45 -5.64
N HIS A 177 -2.39 5.28 -4.64
CA HIS A 177 -1.43 4.99 -3.58
C HIS A 177 -2.16 4.51 -2.34
N ILE A 178 -1.86 3.30 -1.88
CA ILE A 178 -2.45 2.69 -0.68
C ILE A 178 -1.33 2.47 0.34
N VAL A 179 -1.43 3.09 1.49
CA VAL A 179 -0.51 2.88 2.62
C VAL A 179 -1.23 2.09 3.71
N GLY A 180 -0.61 1.02 4.18
CA GLY A 180 -1.21 0.18 5.21
C GLY A 180 -0.19 -0.60 6.01
N VAL A 181 -0.67 -1.31 7.03
CA VAL A 181 0.15 -2.06 7.98
C VAL A 181 -0.19 -3.55 7.88
N PRO A 182 0.77 -4.41 7.52
CA PRO A 182 0.60 -5.85 7.53
C PRO A 182 0.72 -6.39 8.95
N ILE A 183 -0.30 -7.09 9.43
CA ILE A 183 -0.41 -7.54 10.82
C ILE A 183 -0.29 -9.05 10.89
N LYS A 184 0.56 -9.52 11.78
CA LYS A 184 0.71 -10.92 12.13
C LYS A 184 0.11 -11.19 13.50
N TYR A 185 -0.72 -12.22 13.59
CA TYR A 185 -1.39 -12.67 14.81
C TYR A 185 -0.77 -13.94 15.37
N LYS A 186 -1.06 -14.25 16.63
CA LYS A 186 -0.67 -15.48 17.32
C LYS A 186 0.84 -15.72 17.36
N ASN A 187 1.59 -14.65 17.59
CA ASN A 187 3.05 -14.77 17.74
C ASN A 187 3.40 -15.47 19.05
N LYS A 188 4.33 -16.42 18.98
CA LYS A 188 4.83 -17.14 20.17
C LYS A 188 5.80 -16.30 21.02
N ASN A 189 6.49 -15.36 20.38
CA ASN A 189 7.51 -14.52 21.00
C ASN A 189 7.16 -13.03 20.83
N GLY A 190 7.35 -12.25 21.88
CA GLY A 190 7.01 -10.83 21.90
C GLY A 190 5.51 -10.61 22.11
N MET A 191 4.98 -9.56 21.51
CA MET A 191 3.53 -9.28 21.50
C MET A 191 2.80 -10.35 20.69
N GLU A 192 1.60 -10.73 21.07
CA GLU A 192 0.77 -11.66 20.30
C GLU A 192 0.46 -11.12 18.90
N LYS A 193 0.19 -9.83 18.79
CA LYS A 193 -0.09 -9.10 17.57
C LYS A 193 1.09 -8.20 17.22
N GLN A 194 1.66 -8.36 16.06
CA GLN A 194 2.86 -7.63 15.61
C GLN A 194 2.76 -7.28 14.12
N VAL A 195 3.58 -6.34 13.67
CA VAL A 195 3.80 -6.15 12.23
C VAL A 195 4.46 -7.39 11.63
N GLY A 196 4.05 -7.77 10.42
CA GLY A 196 4.50 -9.00 9.80
C GLY A 196 4.36 -9.02 8.28
N LYS A 197 5.14 -8.21 7.56
CA LYS A 197 5.05 -8.09 6.10
C LYS A 197 5.25 -9.42 5.37
N SER A 198 6.29 -10.15 5.70
CA SER A 198 6.61 -11.45 5.07
C SER A 198 5.61 -12.55 5.40
N ASP A 199 4.85 -12.40 6.48
CA ASP A 199 3.80 -13.35 6.85
C ASP A 199 2.49 -13.06 6.08
N VAL A 200 2.21 -11.80 5.76
CA VAL A 200 1.03 -11.38 5.02
C VAL A 200 1.25 -11.49 3.52
N PHE A 201 2.39 -10.95 3.05
CA PHE A 201 2.75 -10.90 1.64
C PHE A 201 3.84 -11.93 1.32
N THR A 202 3.47 -13.20 1.24
CA THR A 202 4.33 -14.25 0.67
C THR A 202 4.31 -14.16 -0.86
N LYS A 203 5.28 -14.78 -1.53
CA LYS A 203 5.31 -14.83 -2.99
C LYS A 203 3.99 -15.40 -3.57
N GLU A 204 3.47 -16.45 -2.97
CA GLU A 204 2.24 -17.11 -3.42
C GLU A 204 0.99 -16.26 -3.16
N SER A 205 0.90 -15.62 -1.96
CA SER A 205 -0.22 -14.74 -1.65
C SER A 205 -0.28 -13.53 -2.57
N LEU A 206 0.87 -13.01 -3.00
CA LEU A 206 0.94 -11.89 -3.94
C LEU A 206 0.53 -12.25 -5.35
N ILE A 207 0.97 -13.40 -5.86
CA ILE A 207 0.54 -13.86 -7.18
C ILE A 207 -1.00 -13.96 -7.20
N ARG A 208 -1.56 -14.61 -6.19
CA ARG A 208 -3.02 -14.72 -6.06
C ARG A 208 -3.72 -13.38 -5.91
N LEU A 209 -3.12 -12.46 -5.14
CA LEU A 209 -3.65 -11.11 -4.96
C LEU A 209 -3.67 -10.36 -6.29
N GLN A 210 -2.57 -10.35 -7.03
CA GLN A 210 -2.47 -9.68 -8.32
C GLN A 210 -3.51 -10.22 -9.31
N ASP A 211 -3.66 -11.54 -9.41
CA ASP A 211 -4.63 -12.16 -10.32
C ASP A 211 -6.07 -11.78 -9.95
N LYS A 212 -6.41 -11.81 -8.66
CA LYS A 212 -7.74 -11.45 -8.18
C LYS A 212 -8.05 -9.97 -8.34
N MET A 213 -7.15 -9.10 -7.90
CA MET A 213 -7.31 -7.65 -8.02
C MET A 213 -7.43 -7.22 -9.48
N ARG A 214 -6.62 -7.82 -10.37
CA ARG A 214 -6.68 -7.60 -11.81
C ARG A 214 -8.06 -7.95 -12.39
N THR A 215 -8.61 -9.11 -12.03
CA THR A 215 -9.92 -9.55 -12.49
C THR A 215 -11.03 -8.62 -12.00
N LEU A 216 -11.05 -8.32 -10.70
CA LEU A 216 -12.05 -7.42 -10.11
C LEU A 216 -11.96 -6.01 -10.69
N CYS A 217 -10.75 -5.50 -10.90
CA CYS A 217 -10.53 -4.16 -11.44
C CYS A 217 -11.17 -3.97 -12.83
N ILE A 218 -11.00 -4.93 -13.75
CA ILE A 218 -11.59 -4.81 -15.09
C ILE A 218 -13.10 -4.99 -15.08
N GLU A 219 -13.61 -5.87 -14.22
CA GLU A 219 -15.06 -6.06 -14.05
C GLU A 219 -15.72 -4.77 -13.52
N GLU A 220 -15.13 -4.14 -12.50
CA GLU A 220 -15.58 -2.88 -11.93
C GLU A 220 -15.46 -1.72 -12.92
N PHE A 221 -14.35 -1.65 -13.63
CA PHE A 221 -14.16 -0.65 -14.68
C PHE A 221 -15.27 -0.76 -15.74
N ASN A 222 -15.52 -1.94 -16.25
CA ASN A 222 -16.57 -2.17 -17.24
C ASN A 222 -17.96 -1.82 -16.71
N GLN A 223 -18.23 -2.14 -15.45
CA GLN A 223 -19.50 -1.78 -14.80
C GLN A 223 -19.67 -0.28 -14.66
N VAL A 224 -18.62 0.41 -14.12
CA VAL A 224 -18.66 1.86 -13.85
C VAL A 224 -18.78 2.66 -15.14
N TYR A 225 -18.05 2.26 -16.19
CA TYR A 225 -18.03 2.98 -17.46
C TYR A 225 -19.03 2.49 -18.50
N SER A 226 -19.77 1.39 -18.20
CA SER A 226 -20.65 0.71 -19.16
C SER A 226 -19.91 0.34 -20.45
N LEU A 227 -18.72 -0.26 -20.30
CA LEU A 227 -17.84 -0.68 -21.39
C LEU A 227 -17.66 -2.21 -21.37
N ASP A 228 -17.01 -2.71 -22.41
CA ASP A 228 -16.56 -4.10 -22.53
C ASP A 228 -15.07 -4.09 -22.92
N SER A 229 -14.24 -3.71 -21.95
CA SER A 229 -12.79 -3.61 -22.09
C SER A 229 -12.10 -4.85 -21.54
N THR A 230 -10.90 -5.14 -22.03
CA THR A 230 -10.04 -6.23 -21.55
C THR A 230 -8.71 -5.70 -21.04
N LEU A 231 -7.99 -6.51 -20.30
CA LEU A 231 -6.63 -6.19 -19.85
C LEU A 231 -5.59 -6.82 -20.79
N LYS A 232 -4.53 -6.05 -21.07
CA LYS A 232 -3.35 -6.53 -21.82
C LYS A 232 -2.64 -7.68 -21.12
#